data_3be66720aa5326c7ed06503779333a5b
#
_entry.id   3be66720aa5326c7ed06503779333a5b
#
_cell.length_a   1.000
_cell.length_b   1.000
_cell.length_c   1.000
_cell.angle_alpha   90.00
_cell.angle_beta   90.00
_cell.angle_gamma   90.00
#
_symmetry.space_group_name_H-M   'P 1'
#
loop_
_entity.id
_entity.type
_entity.pdbx_description
1 polymer ?
#
loop_
_entity_poly.entity_id
_entity_poly.type
_entity_poly.pdbx_seq_one_letter_code
_entity_poly.pdbx_strand_id
1 'polypeptide(L)'
;AERKIAIDIKFSETDSGFLFNVTDERGCNFNYKVTLEKELALQAEQANQQLQKQLSKLGNTHYFLRNFIKKTENSFFIPISLITQWRNEILSILEEKWQILWHQNRQMFMHLQEFPQLFENETATYLQNVMNLRAKSVYLQLGFSEIAPAFEKQKPTEKVPLMFCKYCIKYAMGYCTKLNPKNLPAEPWYLKSQNLKFTLQFDCKNC
;
A
#
# COMPACT_ATOMS: atom_id res chain seq x y z
N ALA A 1 -1.95 12.07 10.75
CA ALA A 1 -0.49 12.19 10.83
C ALA A 1 0.10 11.58 9.57
N GLU A 2 0.92 12.32 8.82
CA GLU A 2 1.65 11.77 7.68
C GLU A 2 2.72 10.79 8.20
N ARG A 3 2.74 9.58 7.62
CA ARG A 3 3.79 8.60 7.90
C ARG A 3 5.09 9.07 7.26
N LYS A 4 6.14 9.25 8.06
CA LYS A 4 7.49 9.53 7.58
C LYS A 4 8.33 8.26 7.52
N ILE A 5 9.27 8.23 6.58
CA ILE A 5 10.16 7.11 6.31
C ILE A 5 11.46 7.29 7.10
N ALA A 6 11.83 6.28 7.86
CA ALA A 6 13.06 6.31 8.65
C ALA A 6 14.30 6.10 7.77
N ILE A 7 15.33 6.95 7.98
CA ILE A 7 16.65 6.78 7.37
C ILE A 7 17.74 6.67 8.44
N ASP A 8 18.71 5.82 8.19
CA ASP A 8 19.92 5.65 8.97
C ASP A 8 21.11 6.10 8.13
N ILE A 9 21.98 6.91 8.70
CA ILE A 9 23.17 7.43 8.04
C ILE A 9 24.40 7.05 8.85
N LYS A 10 25.37 6.38 8.20
CA LYS A 10 26.72 6.16 8.74
C LYS A 10 27.67 7.06 7.99
N PHE A 11 28.36 7.92 8.73
CA PHE A 11 29.35 8.86 8.23
C PHE A 11 30.74 8.35 8.55
N SER A 12 31.59 8.23 7.54
CA SER A 12 32.96 7.76 7.66
C SER A 12 33.91 8.61 6.83
N GLU A 13 35.18 8.58 7.19
CA GLU A 13 36.27 9.23 6.49
C GLU A 13 36.78 8.35 5.35
N THR A 14 37.24 8.98 4.27
CA THR A 14 37.99 8.37 3.16
C THR A 14 39.27 9.15 2.90
N ASP A 15 40.19 8.66 2.11
CA ASP A 15 41.45 9.35 1.81
C ASP A 15 41.24 10.76 1.25
N SER A 16 40.24 10.93 0.40
CA SER A 16 39.96 12.17 -0.33
C SER A 16 38.76 12.97 0.18
N GLY A 17 38.15 12.58 1.32
CA GLY A 17 36.99 13.27 1.85
C GLY A 17 36.14 12.38 2.76
N PHE A 18 34.84 12.24 2.46
CA PHE A 18 33.90 11.55 3.33
C PHE A 18 32.98 10.60 2.56
N LEU A 19 32.47 9.61 3.28
CA LEU A 19 31.52 8.63 2.78
C LEU A 19 30.29 8.58 3.70
N PHE A 20 29.12 8.73 3.11
CA PHE A 20 27.84 8.48 3.76
C PHE A 20 27.29 7.14 3.26
N ASN A 21 27.13 6.19 4.17
CA ASN A 21 26.36 4.98 3.91
C ASN A 21 24.93 5.24 4.39
N VAL A 22 23.99 5.27 3.48
CA VAL A 22 22.57 5.63 3.73
C VAL A 22 21.71 4.39 3.54
N THR A 23 20.85 4.13 4.51
CA THR A 23 19.87 3.02 4.45
C THR A 23 18.51 3.54 4.89
N ASP A 24 17.43 3.16 4.23
CA ASP A 24 16.07 3.46 4.65
C ASP A 24 15.32 2.21 5.14
N GLU A 25 14.17 2.41 5.79
CA GLU A 25 13.34 1.31 6.30
C GLU A 25 12.71 0.43 5.21
N ARG A 26 12.73 0.86 3.94
CA ARG A 26 12.20 0.14 2.78
C ARG A 26 13.24 -0.79 2.15
N GLY A 27 14.47 -0.81 2.68
CA GLY A 27 15.59 -1.62 2.18
C GLY A 27 16.42 -0.94 1.10
N CYS A 28 16.17 0.34 0.79
CA CYS A 28 17.04 1.11 -0.10
C CYS A 28 18.36 1.40 0.63
N ASN A 29 19.49 1.04 0.02
CA ASN A 29 20.80 1.37 0.54
C ASN A 29 21.73 1.88 -0.56
N PHE A 30 22.63 2.80 -0.22
CA PHE A 30 23.67 3.29 -1.12
C PHE A 30 24.79 4.00 -0.37
N ASN A 31 25.89 4.19 -1.08
CA ASN A 31 27.05 4.96 -0.64
C ASN A 31 27.08 6.29 -1.40
N TYR A 32 27.13 7.39 -0.67
CA TYR A 32 27.33 8.72 -1.22
C TYR A 32 28.71 9.22 -0.80
N LYS A 33 29.61 9.37 -1.79
CA LYS A 33 31.01 9.77 -1.57
C LYS A 33 31.17 11.24 -1.97
N VAL A 34 31.83 12.01 -1.11
CA VAL A 34 32.16 13.41 -1.35
C VAL A 34 33.67 13.60 -1.23
N THR A 35 34.21 14.43 -2.11
CA THR A 35 35.62 14.84 -2.07
C THR A 35 35.67 16.24 -1.44
N LEU A 36 36.46 16.36 -0.39
CA LEU A 36 36.68 17.62 0.34
C LEU A 36 38.04 17.60 0.99
N GLU A 37 38.78 18.71 0.91
CA GLU A 37 39.95 18.90 1.74
C GLU A 37 39.55 18.92 3.22
N LYS A 38 40.24 18.10 4.01
CA LYS A 38 39.85 17.87 5.39
C LYS A 38 40.56 18.88 6.29
N GLU A 39 39.80 19.73 6.95
CA GLU A 39 40.25 20.64 7.97
C GLU A 39 39.79 20.13 9.35
N LEU A 40 40.69 20.05 10.31
CA LEU A 40 40.32 19.68 11.67
C LEU A 40 39.52 20.79 12.33
N ALA A 41 38.44 20.43 12.99
CA ALA A 41 37.62 21.38 13.72
C ALA A 41 38.33 21.84 15.01
N LEU A 42 38.38 23.16 15.25
CA LEU A 42 38.88 23.73 16.49
C LEU A 42 38.05 23.29 17.71
N GLN A 43 36.76 23.10 17.51
CA GLN A 43 35.80 22.67 18.54
C GLN A 43 35.08 21.41 18.06
N ALA A 44 35.64 20.24 18.39
CA ALA A 44 35.22 18.94 17.92
C ALA A 44 33.74 18.64 18.22
N GLU A 45 33.29 18.95 19.41
CA GLU A 45 31.94 18.66 19.86
C GLU A 45 30.89 19.50 19.13
N GLN A 46 31.16 20.78 18.95
CA GLN A 46 30.26 21.69 18.18
C GLN A 46 30.16 21.28 16.71
N ALA A 47 31.29 20.91 16.07
CA ALA A 47 31.29 20.45 14.67
C ALA A 47 30.44 19.18 14.49
N ASN A 48 30.54 18.23 15.42
CA ASN A 48 29.75 17.01 15.40
C ASN A 48 28.26 17.28 15.60
N GLN A 49 27.92 18.11 16.58
CA GLN A 49 26.52 18.50 16.83
C GLN A 49 25.93 19.25 15.63
N GLN A 50 26.71 20.14 15.00
CA GLN A 50 26.31 20.86 13.81
C GLN A 50 26.05 19.92 12.63
N LEU A 51 26.93 18.96 12.36
CA LEU A 51 26.79 17.98 11.32
C LEU A 51 25.48 17.17 11.51
N GLN A 52 25.29 16.60 12.69
CA GLN A 52 24.08 15.84 13.02
C GLN A 52 22.82 16.71 12.93
N LYS A 53 22.84 17.93 13.48
CA LYS A 53 21.71 18.87 13.42
C LYS A 53 21.33 19.26 12.00
N GLN A 54 22.30 19.49 11.10
CA GLN A 54 21.99 19.86 9.72
C GLN A 54 21.47 18.66 8.91
N LEU A 55 22.00 17.46 9.11
CA LEU A 55 21.50 16.24 8.46
C LEU A 55 20.10 15.83 8.96
N SER A 56 19.76 16.15 10.21
CA SER A 56 18.42 15.85 10.76
C SER A 56 17.33 16.85 10.35
N LYS A 57 17.67 17.96 9.68
CA LYS A 57 16.70 18.94 9.18
C LYS A 57 15.96 18.47 7.93
N LEU A 58 15.07 17.48 8.13
CA LEU A 58 14.28 16.84 7.07
C LEU A 58 12.79 17.24 7.11
N GLY A 59 12.44 18.33 7.82
CA GLY A 59 11.07 18.69 8.20
C GLY A 59 10.05 18.75 7.05
N ASN A 60 10.46 19.26 5.87
CA ASN A 60 9.62 19.40 4.69
C ASN A 60 9.68 18.22 3.73
N THR A 61 10.17 17.07 4.20
CA THR A 61 10.30 15.86 3.38
C THR A 61 9.54 14.71 4.01
N HIS A 62 9.34 13.63 3.25
CA HIS A 62 8.74 12.39 3.72
C HIS A 62 9.69 11.54 4.59
N TYR A 63 10.87 12.04 4.91
CA TYR A 63 11.92 11.32 5.63
C TYR A 63 12.13 11.89 7.04
N PHE A 64 12.67 11.06 7.94
CA PHE A 64 13.25 11.50 9.21
C PHE A 64 14.51 10.69 9.52
N LEU A 65 15.49 11.33 10.12
CA LEU A 65 16.73 10.68 10.54
C LEU A 65 16.47 9.89 11.83
N ARG A 66 16.54 8.57 11.76
CA ARG A 66 16.38 7.67 12.90
C ARG A 66 17.69 7.49 13.65
N ASN A 67 18.77 7.16 12.93
CA ASN A 67 20.09 6.97 13.51
C ASN A 67 21.14 7.71 12.69
N PHE A 68 22.08 8.34 13.41
CA PHE A 68 23.30 8.90 12.83
C PHE A 68 24.50 8.31 13.55
N ILE A 69 25.36 7.60 12.82
CA ILE A 69 26.55 6.95 13.35
C ILE A 69 27.78 7.58 12.70
N LYS A 70 28.59 8.28 13.48
CA LYS A 70 29.88 8.81 13.06
C LYS A 70 30.96 7.77 13.30
N LYS A 71 31.70 7.39 12.25
CA LYS A 71 32.84 6.44 12.29
C LYS A 71 34.17 7.11 11.96
N THR A 72 34.35 8.37 12.36
CA THR A 72 35.62 9.08 12.19
C THR A 72 36.23 9.31 13.59
N GLU A 73 37.53 9.13 13.72
CA GLU A 73 38.24 9.40 14.98
C GLU A 73 38.33 10.90 15.23
N ASN A 74 38.58 11.66 14.16
CA ASN A 74 38.68 13.11 14.22
C ASN A 74 37.37 13.81 13.92
N SER A 75 37.26 15.05 14.32
CA SER A 75 36.17 15.94 13.98
C SER A 75 36.66 16.99 12.99
N PHE A 76 35.90 17.19 11.93
CA PHE A 76 36.26 18.05 10.80
C PHE A 76 35.38 19.27 10.75
N PHE A 77 35.93 20.38 10.34
CA PHE A 77 35.18 21.56 10.01
C PHE A 77 34.52 21.37 8.61
N ILE A 78 33.19 21.41 8.57
CA ILE A 78 32.43 21.29 7.33
C ILE A 78 31.45 22.49 7.26
N PRO A 79 31.53 23.33 6.22
CA PRO A 79 30.61 24.43 6.05
C PRO A 79 29.16 23.97 6.01
N ILE A 80 28.25 24.72 6.65
CA ILE A 80 26.81 24.39 6.72
C ILE A 80 26.19 24.26 5.32
N SER A 81 26.64 25.10 4.38
CA SER A 81 26.19 25.04 2.98
C SER A 81 26.45 23.68 2.34
N LEU A 82 27.66 23.11 2.55
CA LEU A 82 28.01 21.81 2.01
C LEU A 82 27.20 20.69 2.67
N ILE A 83 27.02 20.72 3.99
CA ILE A 83 26.19 19.71 4.67
C ILE A 83 24.75 19.77 4.15
N THR A 84 24.23 20.96 3.89
CA THR A 84 22.89 21.15 3.33
C THR A 84 22.77 20.62 1.90
N GLN A 85 23.79 20.87 1.08
CA GLN A 85 23.89 20.36 -0.29
C GLN A 85 23.90 18.81 -0.25
N TRP A 86 24.81 18.21 0.51
CA TRP A 86 24.92 16.74 0.62
C TRP A 86 23.63 16.10 1.11
N ARG A 87 22.97 16.70 2.10
CA ARG A 87 21.65 16.24 2.55
C ARG A 87 20.65 16.22 1.42
N ASN A 88 20.55 17.28 0.61
CA ASN A 88 19.61 17.38 -0.48
C ASN A 88 19.94 16.36 -1.60
N GLU A 89 21.21 16.16 -1.91
CA GLU A 89 21.67 15.16 -2.89
C GLU A 89 21.38 13.73 -2.41
N ILE A 90 21.62 13.43 -1.13
CA ILE A 90 21.28 12.14 -0.51
C ILE A 90 19.77 11.86 -0.65
N LEU A 91 18.91 12.85 -0.39
CA LEU A 91 17.47 12.70 -0.51
C LEU A 91 17.03 12.49 -1.97
N SER A 92 17.65 13.18 -2.92
CA SER A 92 17.38 12.98 -4.35
C SER A 92 17.74 11.56 -4.80
N ILE A 93 18.90 11.07 -4.40
CA ILE A 93 19.34 9.71 -4.71
C ILE A 93 18.42 8.66 -4.07
N LEU A 94 17.95 8.89 -2.83
CA LEU A 94 16.98 8.02 -2.16
C LEU A 94 15.70 7.89 -2.97
N GLU A 95 15.17 9.02 -3.46
CA GLU A 95 13.93 9.04 -4.21
C GLU A 95 14.08 8.32 -5.56
N GLU A 96 15.16 8.59 -6.30
CA GLU A 96 15.45 7.92 -7.57
C GLU A 96 15.59 6.40 -7.39
N LYS A 97 16.38 5.98 -6.42
CA LYS A 97 16.58 4.55 -6.14
C LYS A 97 15.30 3.86 -5.69
N TRP A 98 14.48 4.55 -4.90
CA TRP A 98 13.18 4.02 -4.51
C TRP A 98 12.25 3.84 -5.71
N GLN A 99 12.20 4.79 -6.63
CA GLN A 99 11.41 4.66 -7.86
C GLN A 99 11.85 3.44 -8.68
N ILE A 100 13.16 3.25 -8.84
CA ILE A 100 13.71 2.09 -9.56
C ILE A 100 13.31 0.78 -8.87
N LEU A 101 13.51 0.67 -7.56
CA LEU A 101 13.15 -0.51 -6.77
C LEU A 101 11.64 -0.80 -6.84
N TRP A 102 10.82 0.24 -6.75
CA TRP A 102 9.38 0.10 -6.84
C TRP A 102 8.94 -0.41 -8.21
N HIS A 103 9.53 0.11 -9.30
CA HIS A 103 9.26 -0.37 -10.65
C HIS A 103 9.72 -1.82 -10.85
N GLN A 104 10.91 -2.19 -10.37
CA GLN A 104 11.43 -3.56 -10.46
C GLN A 104 10.54 -4.54 -9.69
N ASN A 105 10.17 -4.22 -8.46
CA ASN A 105 9.27 -5.06 -7.66
C ASN A 105 7.90 -5.19 -8.31
N ARG A 106 7.36 -4.13 -8.91
CA ARG A 106 6.09 -4.17 -9.62
C ARG A 106 6.14 -5.06 -10.87
N GLN A 107 7.25 -5.03 -11.61
CA GLN A 107 7.43 -5.92 -12.76
C GLN A 107 7.51 -7.39 -12.33
N MET A 108 8.14 -7.69 -11.20
CA MET A 108 8.20 -9.05 -10.66
C MET A 108 6.82 -9.60 -10.30
N PHE A 109 5.91 -8.77 -9.80
CA PHE A 109 4.51 -9.15 -9.58
C PHE A 109 3.70 -9.33 -10.87
N MET A 110 4.13 -8.72 -11.98
CA MET A 110 3.45 -8.88 -13.28
C MET A 110 3.84 -10.16 -14.01
N HIS A 111 4.95 -10.80 -13.63
CA HIS A 111 5.35 -12.14 -14.09
C HIS A 111 4.79 -13.23 -13.16
N LEU A 112 3.69 -12.96 -12.48
CA LEU A 112 3.02 -13.98 -11.69
C LEU A 112 2.58 -15.11 -12.60
N GLN A 113 3.25 -16.24 -12.39
CA GLN A 113 2.92 -17.63 -12.62
C GLN A 113 1.61 -17.87 -13.37
N GLU A 114 1.61 -18.82 -14.26
CA GLU A 114 0.41 -19.43 -14.81
C GLU A 114 -0.56 -19.70 -13.66
N PHE A 115 -1.69 -19.01 -13.69
CA PHE A 115 -2.75 -19.26 -12.72
C PHE A 115 -3.23 -20.70 -12.91
N PRO A 116 -3.30 -21.51 -11.85
CA PRO A 116 -3.90 -22.81 -12.00
C PRO A 116 -5.35 -22.65 -12.51
N GLN A 117 -5.72 -23.40 -13.52
CA GLN A 117 -7.12 -23.45 -13.94
C GLN A 117 -7.94 -24.08 -12.81
N LEU A 118 -8.63 -23.24 -12.06
CA LEU A 118 -9.45 -23.65 -10.90
C LEU A 118 -10.89 -23.94 -11.29
N PHE A 119 -11.30 -23.47 -12.48
CA PHE A 119 -12.67 -23.56 -12.98
C PHE A 119 -12.64 -24.11 -14.40
N GLU A 120 -13.54 -25.04 -14.70
CA GLU A 120 -13.65 -25.62 -16.03
C GLU A 120 -14.94 -25.11 -16.69
N ASN A 121 -14.80 -24.16 -17.61
CA ASN A 121 -15.93 -23.62 -18.38
C ASN A 121 -17.10 -23.04 -17.58
N GLU A 122 -16.83 -22.55 -16.38
CA GLU A 122 -17.83 -21.85 -15.58
C GLU A 122 -18.09 -20.43 -16.10
N THR A 123 -19.28 -19.90 -15.80
CA THR A 123 -19.63 -18.51 -16.10
C THR A 123 -19.47 -17.64 -14.87
N ALA A 124 -18.66 -16.58 -14.96
CA ALA A 124 -18.57 -15.56 -13.95
C ALA A 124 -19.75 -14.58 -14.11
N THR A 125 -20.59 -14.48 -13.09
CA THR A 125 -21.74 -13.60 -13.06
C THR A 125 -21.37 -12.19 -12.58
N TYR A 126 -22.33 -11.30 -12.46
CA TYR A 126 -22.14 -9.97 -11.84
C TYR A 126 -21.60 -10.03 -10.40
N LEU A 127 -21.74 -11.16 -9.71
CA LEU A 127 -21.25 -11.37 -8.33
C LEU A 127 -19.73 -11.28 -8.22
N GLN A 128 -19.00 -11.62 -9.27
CA GLN A 128 -17.55 -11.49 -9.34
C GLN A 128 -17.09 -10.04 -9.55
N ASN A 129 -18.00 -9.13 -9.83
CA ASN A 129 -17.77 -7.69 -9.96
C ASN A 129 -16.62 -7.32 -10.91
N VAL A 130 -16.62 -7.89 -12.12
CA VAL A 130 -15.55 -7.71 -13.10
C VAL A 130 -15.72 -6.39 -13.85
N MET A 131 -14.97 -5.36 -13.42
CA MET A 131 -15.07 -3.99 -13.93
C MET A 131 -14.18 -3.68 -15.14
N ASN A 132 -13.00 -4.29 -15.24
CA ASN A 132 -11.99 -3.90 -16.21
C ASN A 132 -11.39 -5.10 -16.94
N LEU A 133 -10.67 -4.80 -18.05
CA LEU A 133 -10.05 -5.82 -18.90
C LEU A 133 -8.98 -6.67 -18.18
N ARG A 134 -8.26 -6.10 -17.21
CA ARG A 134 -7.26 -6.85 -16.45
C ARG A 134 -7.91 -7.86 -15.52
N ALA A 135 -8.94 -7.47 -14.81
CA ALA A 135 -9.74 -8.40 -14.00
C ALA A 135 -10.34 -9.49 -14.90
N LYS A 136 -10.91 -9.11 -16.07
CA LYS A 136 -11.43 -10.08 -17.03
C LYS A 136 -10.37 -11.09 -17.46
N SER A 137 -9.16 -10.65 -17.78
CA SER A 137 -8.08 -11.55 -18.19
C SER A 137 -7.68 -12.54 -17.09
N VAL A 138 -7.70 -12.13 -15.82
CA VAL A 138 -7.45 -13.02 -14.68
C VAL A 138 -8.52 -14.11 -14.58
N TYR A 139 -9.80 -13.76 -14.69
CA TYR A 139 -10.88 -14.76 -14.63
C TYR A 139 -10.83 -15.74 -15.81
N LEU A 140 -10.46 -15.27 -17.03
CA LEU A 140 -10.23 -16.15 -18.17
C LEU A 140 -9.08 -17.13 -17.92
N GLN A 141 -7.98 -16.66 -17.33
CA GLN A 141 -6.83 -17.51 -16.96
C GLN A 141 -7.20 -18.53 -15.86
N LEU A 142 -8.12 -18.20 -14.98
CA LEU A 142 -8.65 -19.12 -13.97
C LEU A 142 -9.58 -20.20 -14.53
N GLY A 143 -9.97 -20.12 -15.81
CA GLY A 143 -10.78 -21.13 -16.51
C GLY A 143 -12.24 -20.76 -16.71
N PHE A 144 -12.66 -19.52 -16.42
CA PHE A 144 -14.01 -19.08 -16.77
C PHE A 144 -14.16 -18.88 -18.28
N SER A 145 -15.21 -19.43 -18.89
CA SER A 145 -15.50 -19.30 -20.31
C SER A 145 -16.23 -18.01 -20.66
N GLU A 146 -17.14 -17.57 -19.79
CA GLU A 146 -17.93 -16.35 -19.95
C GLU A 146 -17.84 -15.48 -18.71
N ILE A 147 -17.77 -14.16 -18.91
CA ILE A 147 -17.62 -13.20 -17.82
C ILE A 147 -18.60 -12.06 -18.00
N ALA A 148 -19.64 -12.04 -17.17
CA ALA A 148 -20.58 -10.94 -17.13
C ALA A 148 -19.91 -9.65 -16.56
N PRO A 149 -20.20 -8.48 -17.14
CA PRO A 149 -19.68 -7.22 -16.64
C PRO A 149 -20.33 -6.85 -15.30
N ALA A 150 -19.60 -6.10 -14.48
CA ALA A 150 -20.15 -5.48 -13.27
C ALA A 150 -21.26 -4.49 -13.59
N PHE A 151 -22.19 -4.29 -12.65
CA PHE A 151 -23.34 -3.39 -12.85
C PHE A 151 -22.98 -1.91 -12.96
N GLU A 152 -21.80 -1.50 -12.49
CA GLU A 152 -21.27 -0.16 -12.73
C GLU A 152 -20.97 0.08 -14.21
N LYS A 153 -20.67 -0.98 -14.97
CA LYS A 153 -20.39 -0.91 -16.39
C LYS A 153 -21.64 -1.12 -17.25
N GLN A 154 -22.49 -2.03 -16.82
CA GLN A 154 -23.71 -2.37 -17.54
C GLN A 154 -24.86 -2.59 -16.54
N LYS A 155 -25.82 -1.67 -16.53
CA LYS A 155 -26.99 -1.77 -15.64
C LYS A 155 -27.80 -3.02 -15.96
N PRO A 156 -28.30 -3.74 -14.94
CA PRO A 156 -29.16 -4.88 -15.14
C PRO A 156 -30.52 -4.44 -15.76
N THR A 157 -31.06 -5.23 -16.65
CA THR A 157 -32.40 -5.04 -17.23
C THR A 157 -33.49 -5.65 -16.38
N GLU A 158 -33.12 -6.62 -15.53
CA GLU A 158 -34.02 -7.34 -14.65
C GLU A 158 -33.74 -7.06 -13.19
N LYS A 159 -34.67 -7.49 -12.32
CA LYS A 159 -34.45 -7.43 -10.87
C LYS A 159 -33.39 -8.46 -10.46
N VAL A 160 -32.36 -8.02 -9.80
CA VAL A 160 -31.24 -8.86 -9.37
C VAL A 160 -31.00 -8.75 -7.86
N PRO A 161 -30.52 -9.81 -7.21
CA PRO A 161 -30.06 -9.73 -5.84
C PRO A 161 -28.87 -8.77 -5.70
N LEU A 162 -28.99 -7.77 -4.82
CA LEU A 162 -27.94 -6.80 -4.55
C LEU A 162 -27.15 -7.10 -3.28
N MET A 163 -27.74 -7.83 -2.36
CA MET A 163 -27.12 -8.15 -1.08
C MET A 163 -27.57 -9.55 -0.62
N PHE A 164 -26.58 -10.32 -0.18
CA PHE A 164 -26.80 -11.61 0.47
C PHE A 164 -26.47 -11.48 1.95
N CYS A 165 -27.38 -11.93 2.81
CA CYS A 165 -27.22 -11.82 4.24
C CYS A 165 -27.49 -13.17 4.89
N LYS A 166 -26.59 -13.61 5.77
CA LYS A 166 -26.79 -14.83 6.59
C LYS A 166 -27.77 -14.60 7.76
N TYR A 167 -28.01 -13.33 8.13
CA TYR A 167 -28.97 -13.01 9.17
C TYR A 167 -30.40 -13.16 8.65
N CYS A 168 -31.16 -14.08 9.23
CA CYS A 168 -32.53 -14.34 8.82
C CYS A 168 -33.53 -13.42 9.54
N ILE A 169 -34.09 -12.45 8.86
CA ILE A 169 -35.09 -11.53 9.42
C ILE A 169 -36.36 -12.28 9.84
N LYS A 170 -36.80 -13.29 9.08
CA LYS A 170 -37.96 -14.13 9.47
C LYS A 170 -37.73 -14.83 10.79
N TYR A 171 -36.53 -15.37 11.01
CA TYR A 171 -36.18 -16.00 12.27
C TYR A 171 -36.19 -14.99 13.42
N ALA A 172 -35.55 -13.85 13.24
CA ALA A 172 -35.46 -12.81 14.26
C ALA A 172 -36.84 -12.25 14.68
N MET A 173 -37.80 -12.22 13.76
CA MET A 173 -39.17 -11.76 14.01
C MET A 173 -40.14 -12.89 14.43
N GLY A 174 -39.64 -14.10 14.64
CA GLY A 174 -40.48 -15.24 15.06
C GLY A 174 -41.30 -15.90 13.94
N TYR A 175 -41.03 -15.56 12.67
CA TYR A 175 -41.76 -16.10 11.50
C TYR A 175 -40.96 -17.14 10.73
N CYS A 176 -40.08 -17.87 11.40
CA CYS A 176 -39.30 -18.93 10.76
C CYS A 176 -40.24 -20.09 10.34
N THR A 177 -40.23 -20.45 9.06
CA THR A 177 -41.06 -21.52 8.52
C THR A 177 -40.78 -22.90 9.10
N LYS A 178 -39.52 -23.12 9.58
CA LYS A 178 -39.11 -24.40 10.19
C LYS A 178 -39.54 -24.51 11.67
N LEU A 179 -39.59 -23.37 12.39
CA LEU A 179 -39.91 -23.35 13.82
C LEU A 179 -41.37 -23.02 14.10
N ASN A 180 -41.99 -22.15 13.28
CA ASN A 180 -43.32 -21.64 13.50
C ASN A 180 -44.10 -21.54 12.18
N PRO A 181 -44.56 -22.65 11.60
CA PRO A 181 -45.21 -22.68 10.29
C PRO A 181 -46.61 -22.06 10.27
N LYS A 182 -47.19 -21.74 11.43
CA LYS A 182 -48.51 -21.15 11.55
C LYS A 182 -48.42 -19.63 11.68
N ASN A 183 -49.27 -18.89 10.98
CA ASN A 183 -49.34 -17.42 11.00
C ASN A 183 -48.16 -16.67 10.32
N LEU A 184 -47.73 -17.14 9.15
CA LEU A 184 -46.74 -16.42 8.37
C LEU A 184 -47.37 -15.22 7.67
N PRO A 185 -46.78 -14.01 7.77
CA PRO A 185 -47.22 -12.87 6.99
C PRO A 185 -47.05 -13.16 5.49
N ALA A 186 -47.98 -12.63 4.68
CA ALA A 186 -47.95 -12.80 3.23
C ALA A 186 -46.66 -12.22 2.62
N GLU A 187 -46.09 -12.94 1.67
CA GLU A 187 -45.00 -12.44 0.81
C GLU A 187 -45.55 -11.64 -0.38
N PRO A 188 -44.80 -10.71 -0.97
CA PRO A 188 -43.38 -10.40 -0.68
C PRO A 188 -43.18 -9.39 0.48
N TRP A 189 -42.08 -9.57 1.21
CA TRP A 189 -41.64 -8.62 2.21
C TRP A 189 -40.73 -7.56 1.61
N TYR A 190 -40.68 -6.39 2.25
CA TYR A 190 -39.93 -5.24 1.73
C TYR A 190 -39.10 -4.60 2.84
N LEU A 191 -37.84 -4.30 2.51
CA LEU A 191 -37.03 -3.37 3.27
C LEU A 191 -37.17 -1.98 2.65
N LYS A 192 -37.52 -1.00 3.47
CA LYS A 192 -37.58 0.40 3.07
C LYS A 192 -36.45 1.18 3.73
N SER A 193 -35.70 1.95 2.94
CA SER A 193 -34.68 2.86 3.42
C SER A 193 -34.81 4.16 2.66
N GLN A 194 -35.16 5.23 3.35
CA GLN A 194 -35.47 6.52 2.75
C GLN A 194 -36.49 6.38 1.59
N ASN A 195 -36.07 6.70 0.37
CA ASN A 195 -36.90 6.61 -0.85
C ASN A 195 -36.74 5.29 -1.60
N LEU A 196 -35.93 4.36 -1.10
CA LEU A 196 -35.66 3.07 -1.73
C LEU A 196 -36.50 1.97 -1.10
N LYS A 197 -36.99 1.06 -1.96
CA LYS A 197 -37.75 -0.12 -1.56
C LYS A 197 -37.13 -1.36 -2.17
N PHE A 198 -36.64 -2.25 -1.30
CA PHE A 198 -36.02 -3.50 -1.68
C PHE A 198 -36.96 -4.66 -1.40
N THR A 199 -37.09 -5.60 -2.33
CA THR A 199 -37.85 -6.83 -2.11
C THR A 199 -36.94 -7.81 -1.39
N LEU A 200 -37.43 -8.40 -0.29
CA LEU A 200 -36.73 -9.46 0.43
C LEU A 200 -37.09 -10.81 -0.17
N GLN A 201 -36.06 -11.62 -0.43
CA GLN A 201 -36.20 -13.00 -0.89
C GLN A 201 -35.57 -13.93 0.14
N PHE A 202 -36.26 -14.98 0.53
CA PHE A 202 -35.79 -15.90 1.58
C PHE A 202 -35.56 -17.29 1.01
N ASP A 203 -34.36 -17.83 1.18
CA ASP A 203 -34.04 -19.21 0.88
C ASP A 203 -34.21 -20.08 2.13
N CYS A 204 -35.44 -20.37 2.48
CA CYS A 204 -35.76 -21.17 3.66
C CYS A 204 -35.42 -22.66 3.53
N LYS A 205 -35.05 -23.14 2.34
CA LYS A 205 -34.66 -24.54 2.12
C LYS A 205 -33.22 -24.78 2.60
N ASN A 206 -32.32 -23.83 2.28
CA ASN A 206 -30.89 -23.96 2.50
C ASN A 206 -30.37 -23.23 3.77
N CYS A 207 -31.25 -22.73 4.62
CA CYS A 207 -30.86 -22.08 5.89
C CYS A 207 -30.70 -23.06 7.05
#